data_aa622ec892259bd59aa32a8f2400961e
#
_entry.id   aa622ec892259bd59aa32a8f2400961e
#
_cell.length_a   1.000
_cell.length_b   1.000
_cell.length_c   1.000
_cell.angle_alpha   90.00
_cell.angle_beta   90.00
_cell.angle_gamma   90.00
#
_symmetry.space_group_name_H-M   'P 1'
#
loop_
_entity.id
_entity.type
_entity.pdbx_description
1 polymer ?
#
loop_
_entity_poly.entity_id
_entity_poly.type
_entity_poly.pdbx_seq_one_letter_code
_entity_poly.pdbx_strand_id
1 'polypeptide(L)'
;DDQIAITIIFSEAVIVTGTPKLTLETGAADELVDYNSGSGGTTLTFIYTIDSDDIAIDLDYGSTGALALNNATISDAAGNAALLTLASPGESNSLGSNKAMVVDGVVPIVSSVSSSSTDGYYNEGDTLVLTVSFSEAVTVTGTPQLTLETGATDAVANYTSGSTSSVLAFRYVVTSGNNSSDLDYDSTNALALNSGTILDGAGNSANLTLAAPAAANSLGANKAIIIDSATPTISAVTSTTADGSYNAGDIIIITINFSEPVYVSGTPQLTLETGDTSAAVAEYSSGSGDTTLTFSYMIASGDNSNDLGYASTSALALNSGTILDGAENPANLTLAEPGAIKSLSISKSLIIDTTNPIVSSVTEGSAISTSGNDVDYQNFADTLVISWSGSDGGSGISIYEYALGTTTGATDAVNW
;
A
#
# COMPACT_ATOMS: atom_id res chain seq x y z
N ASP A 1 11.04 40.46 12.37
CA ASP A 1 11.84 41.72 12.30
C ASP A 1 10.95 42.99 12.36
N ASP A 2 9.72 42.88 12.84
CA ASP A 2 8.84 44.03 13.05
C ASP A 2 9.37 44.90 14.18
N GLN A 3 9.19 46.22 14.07
CA GLN A 3 9.69 47.17 15.05
C GLN A 3 8.53 47.89 15.77
N ILE A 4 8.65 47.97 17.07
CA ILE A 4 7.70 48.66 17.96
C ILE A 4 8.41 49.84 18.60
N ALA A 5 7.86 51.05 18.42
CA ALA A 5 8.33 52.26 19.09
C ALA A 5 7.63 52.37 20.46
N ILE A 6 8.40 52.23 21.54
CA ILE A 6 7.93 52.36 22.92
C ILE A 6 8.35 53.73 23.45
N THR A 7 7.41 54.43 24.07
CA THR A 7 7.67 55.78 24.56
C THR A 7 7.50 55.87 26.08
N ILE A 8 8.47 56.52 26.73
CA ILE A 8 8.40 56.87 28.16
C ILE A 8 8.26 58.40 28.28
N ILE A 9 7.23 58.83 28.98
CA ILE A 9 6.92 60.25 29.14
C ILE A 9 7.32 60.70 30.56
N PHE A 10 8.15 61.74 30.60
CA PHE A 10 8.58 62.41 31.83
C PHE A 10 7.73 63.64 32.11
N SER A 11 7.65 64.07 33.38
CA SER A 11 6.92 65.27 33.80
C SER A 11 7.47 66.56 33.24
N GLU A 12 8.76 66.56 32.80
CA GLU A 12 9.46 67.70 32.24
C GLU A 12 10.51 67.26 31.21
N ALA A 13 11.11 68.18 30.49
CA ALA A 13 12.10 67.85 29.48
C ALA A 13 13.41 67.32 30.12
N VAL A 14 13.89 66.17 29.56
CA VAL A 14 15.10 65.50 30.07
C VAL A 14 16.19 65.43 29.01
N ILE A 15 17.42 65.52 29.44
CA ILE A 15 18.62 65.39 28.62
C ILE A 15 19.19 63.98 28.89
N VAL A 16 19.43 63.24 27.80
CA VAL A 16 20.00 61.86 27.84
C VAL A 16 21.43 61.90 27.32
N THR A 17 22.38 61.32 28.06
CA THR A 17 23.71 61.01 27.58
C THR A 17 23.94 59.52 27.65
N GLY A 18 24.57 58.93 26.62
CA GLY A 18 24.78 57.49 26.53
C GLY A 18 23.47 56.76 26.06
N THR A 19 23.39 55.46 26.37
CA THR A 19 22.31 54.58 25.88
C THR A 19 21.61 53.89 27.06
N PRO A 20 20.63 54.53 27.71
CA PRO A 20 19.77 53.86 28.68
C PRO A 20 19.05 52.70 28.02
N LYS A 21 18.65 51.71 28.82
CA LYS A 21 17.95 50.52 28.36
C LYS A 21 16.59 50.34 29.05
N LEU A 22 15.65 49.78 28.31
CA LEU A 22 14.35 49.33 28.83
C LEU A 22 14.26 47.82 28.72
N THR A 23 13.98 47.12 29.80
CA THR A 23 13.78 45.67 29.80
C THR A 23 12.33 45.39 29.56
N LEU A 24 12.02 44.62 28.48
CA LEU A 24 10.68 44.15 28.16
C LEU A 24 10.51 42.68 28.56
N GLU A 25 9.34 42.32 29.02
CA GLU A 25 8.93 40.93 29.28
C GLU A 25 8.51 40.32 27.95
N THR A 26 9.35 39.49 27.33
CA THR A 26 9.17 38.88 26.03
C THR A 26 9.21 37.35 26.06
N GLY A 27 9.00 36.75 27.23
CA GLY A 27 8.90 35.31 27.42
C GLY A 27 10.04 34.68 28.18
N ALA A 28 10.72 33.66 27.62
CA ALA A 28 11.75 32.93 28.36
C ALA A 28 12.99 33.74 28.70
N ALA A 29 13.28 34.71 27.90
CA ALA A 29 14.32 35.72 28.12
C ALA A 29 13.73 37.10 27.88
N ASP A 30 14.02 38.05 28.80
CA ASP A 30 13.61 39.45 28.68
C ASP A 30 14.44 40.17 27.62
N GLU A 31 13.81 41.02 26.79
CA GLU A 31 14.54 41.82 25.80
C GLU A 31 15.03 43.16 26.37
N LEU A 32 16.29 43.51 26.05
CA LEU A 32 16.93 44.76 26.47
C LEU A 32 16.95 45.78 25.35
N VAL A 33 15.98 46.69 25.33
CA VAL A 33 15.76 47.66 24.26
C VAL A 33 16.57 48.91 24.50
N ASP A 34 17.34 49.34 23.50
CA ASP A 34 18.17 50.54 23.56
C ASP A 34 17.37 51.83 23.37
N TYR A 35 17.77 52.89 24.11
CA TYR A 35 17.28 54.22 23.84
C TYR A 35 17.64 54.68 22.41
N ASN A 36 16.63 55.21 21.72
CA ASN A 36 16.77 55.64 20.32
C ASN A 36 16.79 57.16 20.19
N SER A 37 15.82 57.89 20.79
CA SER A 37 15.69 59.33 20.56
C SER A 37 14.81 60.03 21.62
N GLY A 38 14.76 61.37 21.59
CA GLY A 38 13.88 62.19 22.43
C GLY A 38 14.58 63.08 23.47
N SER A 39 15.94 63.05 23.53
CA SER A 39 16.70 63.92 24.43
C SER A 39 16.38 65.43 24.20
N GLY A 40 16.17 66.16 25.28
CA GLY A 40 15.74 67.55 25.26
C GLY A 40 14.26 67.77 25.24
N GLY A 41 13.46 66.68 25.16
CA GLY A 41 12.00 66.65 25.24
C GLY A 41 11.49 65.90 26.47
N THR A 42 10.17 65.87 26.61
CA THR A 42 9.49 65.09 27.68
C THR A 42 9.26 63.63 27.34
N THR A 43 9.54 63.19 26.10
CA THR A 43 9.28 61.83 25.61
C THR A 43 10.56 61.19 25.10
N LEU A 44 10.93 60.09 25.69
CA LEU A 44 12.05 59.24 25.22
C LEU A 44 11.46 58.08 24.45
N THR A 45 12.10 57.71 23.32
CA THR A 45 11.72 56.62 22.45
C THR A 45 12.75 55.48 22.50
N PHE A 46 12.25 54.25 22.61
CA PHE A 46 12.97 52.99 22.53
C PHE A 46 12.43 52.21 21.36
N ILE A 47 13.30 51.60 20.52
CA ILE A 47 12.85 50.82 19.38
C ILE A 47 13.10 49.34 19.70
N TYR A 48 12.05 48.62 19.94
CA TYR A 48 12.07 47.16 20.09
C TYR A 48 11.92 46.48 18.73
N THR A 49 12.81 45.56 18.43
CA THR A 49 12.71 44.67 17.24
C THR A 49 12.33 43.28 17.75
N ILE A 50 11.28 42.69 17.20
CA ILE A 50 10.80 41.37 17.59
C ILE A 50 11.78 40.31 17.11
N ASP A 51 12.29 39.50 18.01
CA ASP A 51 13.16 38.38 17.70
C ASP A 51 12.35 37.05 17.60
N SER A 52 12.97 35.98 17.05
CA SER A 52 12.29 34.71 16.71
C SER A 52 11.80 33.88 17.89
N ASP A 53 12.17 34.22 19.10
CA ASP A 53 11.79 33.57 20.35
C ASP A 53 10.97 34.44 21.29
N ASP A 54 10.70 35.69 20.87
CA ASP A 54 9.86 36.61 21.63
C ASP A 54 8.39 36.19 21.58
N ILE A 55 7.78 36.19 22.76
CA ILE A 55 6.33 35.92 22.93
C ILE A 55 5.77 36.72 24.09
N ALA A 56 4.72 37.53 23.85
CA ALA A 56 3.99 38.22 24.89
C ALA A 56 2.51 38.35 24.48
N ILE A 57 1.60 37.87 25.31
CA ILE A 57 0.14 38.00 25.03
C ILE A 57 -0.35 39.43 25.29
N ASP A 58 0.40 40.22 26.04
CA ASP A 58 0.21 41.65 26.27
C ASP A 58 1.56 42.22 26.70
N LEU A 59 2.28 42.89 25.76
CA LEU A 59 3.63 43.34 25.97
C LEU A 59 3.70 44.41 27.04
N ASP A 60 4.51 44.18 28.10
CA ASP A 60 4.83 45.16 29.12
C ASP A 60 6.34 45.10 29.43
N TYR A 61 6.83 45.97 30.25
CA TYR A 61 8.19 45.88 30.76
C TYR A 61 8.28 44.95 31.98
N GLY A 62 9.46 44.40 32.25
CA GLY A 62 9.64 43.32 33.23
C GLY A 62 9.39 43.73 34.70
N SER A 63 9.55 44.99 35.07
CA SER A 63 9.39 45.48 36.46
C SER A 63 9.32 46.99 36.56
N THR A 64 9.02 47.52 37.75
CA THR A 64 9.12 48.96 38.06
C THR A 64 10.54 49.53 37.89
N GLY A 65 11.56 48.70 37.89
CA GLY A 65 12.97 49.05 37.68
C GLY A 65 13.49 48.77 36.27
N ALA A 66 12.61 48.49 35.30
CA ALA A 66 12.99 48.10 33.96
C ALA A 66 13.73 49.18 33.15
N LEU A 67 13.55 50.46 33.45
CA LEU A 67 14.33 51.54 32.87
C LEU A 67 15.65 51.69 33.62
N ALA A 68 16.76 51.30 32.98
CA ALA A 68 18.10 51.30 33.56
C ALA A 68 19.05 52.27 32.82
N LEU A 69 19.90 52.97 33.53
CA LEU A 69 20.84 53.91 32.94
C LEU A 69 21.94 53.25 32.08
N ASN A 70 22.37 52.03 32.39
CA ASN A 70 23.43 51.34 31.65
C ASN A 70 24.65 52.26 31.37
N ASN A 71 25.20 52.90 32.42
CA ASN A 71 26.25 53.88 32.37
C ASN A 71 25.92 55.23 31.62
N ALA A 72 24.65 55.42 31.28
CA ALA A 72 24.11 56.65 30.72
C ALA A 72 23.66 57.61 31.83
N THR A 73 23.16 58.81 31.46
CA THR A 73 22.43 59.68 32.39
C THR A 73 21.15 60.19 31.79
N ILE A 74 20.17 60.37 32.64
CA ILE A 74 18.88 61.03 32.30
C ILE A 74 18.70 62.10 33.39
N SER A 75 18.74 63.41 33.02
CA SER A 75 18.61 64.50 33.95
C SER A 75 17.84 65.67 33.33
N ASP A 76 17.30 66.56 34.16
CA ASP A 76 16.74 67.84 33.67
C ASP A 76 17.84 68.83 33.20
N ALA A 77 17.48 70.02 32.69
CA ALA A 77 18.42 71.04 32.26
C ALA A 77 19.20 71.64 33.41
N ALA A 78 18.79 71.48 34.66
CA ALA A 78 19.53 71.93 35.85
C ALA A 78 20.52 70.86 36.35
N GLY A 79 20.55 69.67 35.81
CA GLY A 79 21.37 68.53 36.18
C GLY A 79 20.80 67.63 37.27
N ASN A 80 19.51 67.76 37.63
CA ASN A 80 18.86 66.86 38.58
C ASN A 80 18.58 65.49 37.87
N ALA A 81 18.98 64.40 38.53
CA ALA A 81 18.77 63.08 38.00
C ALA A 81 17.23 62.69 37.96
N ALA A 82 16.76 62.14 36.87
CA ALA A 82 15.43 61.68 36.73
C ALA A 82 15.12 60.48 37.66
N LEU A 83 13.88 60.41 38.18
CA LEU A 83 13.36 59.21 38.82
C LEU A 83 12.93 58.21 37.74
N LEU A 84 13.55 57.04 37.78
CA LEU A 84 13.34 56.00 36.73
C LEU A 84 12.32 54.92 37.11
N THR A 85 11.67 55.07 38.29
CA THR A 85 10.67 54.04 38.75
C THR A 85 9.43 54.14 37.87
N LEU A 86 9.16 53.06 37.14
CA LEU A 86 7.96 52.95 36.30
C LEU A 86 6.74 52.50 37.14
N ALA A 87 5.54 52.59 36.57
CA ALA A 87 4.35 51.95 37.16
C ALA A 87 4.56 50.43 37.26
N SER A 88 3.83 49.75 38.16
CA SER A 88 3.91 48.28 38.17
C SER A 88 3.31 47.73 36.88
N PRO A 89 3.91 46.70 36.26
CA PRO A 89 3.35 46.05 35.06
C PRO A 89 1.87 45.68 35.25
N GLY A 90 1.05 45.94 34.25
CA GLY A 90 -0.43 45.76 34.28
C GLY A 90 -1.23 46.83 34.99
N GLU A 91 -0.59 47.70 35.80
CA GLU A 91 -1.23 48.79 36.50
C GLU A 91 -1.39 50.05 35.61
N SER A 92 -2.27 50.96 36.02
CA SER A 92 -2.49 52.24 35.30
C SER A 92 -1.16 52.93 35.00
N ASN A 93 -0.98 53.38 33.74
CA ASN A 93 0.24 53.99 33.17
C ASN A 93 1.40 52.98 32.89
N SER A 94 1.22 51.67 33.02
CA SER A 94 2.14 50.73 32.44
C SER A 94 1.98 50.64 30.92
N LEU A 95 2.92 50.00 30.23
CA LEU A 95 2.86 49.80 28.77
C LEU A 95 1.63 48.94 28.42
N GLY A 96 1.46 47.78 29.03
CA GLY A 96 0.35 46.83 28.76
C GLY A 96 -1.01 47.46 29.13
N SER A 97 -1.11 48.23 30.23
CA SER A 97 -2.35 48.98 30.56
C SER A 97 -2.72 50.07 29.54
N ASN A 98 -1.73 50.68 28.89
CA ASN A 98 -1.95 51.72 27.89
C ASN A 98 -2.15 51.19 26.49
N LYS A 99 -1.64 50.00 26.19
CA LYS A 99 -1.60 49.45 24.81
C LYS A 99 -1.59 47.95 24.86
N ALA A 100 -2.68 47.31 24.48
CA ALA A 100 -2.75 45.87 24.31
C ALA A 100 -1.99 45.47 23.02
N MET A 101 -0.82 44.88 23.18
CA MET A 101 0.05 44.46 22.07
C MET A 101 0.43 43.02 22.28
N VAL A 102 0.07 42.16 21.31
CA VAL A 102 0.53 40.75 21.24
C VAL A 102 1.85 40.72 20.46
N VAL A 103 2.87 40.12 21.02
CA VAL A 103 4.13 39.81 20.36
C VAL A 103 4.18 38.28 20.16
N ASP A 104 4.49 37.88 18.96
CA ASP A 104 4.69 36.48 18.61
C ASP A 104 5.73 36.38 17.48
N GLY A 105 6.96 36.06 17.85
CA GLY A 105 8.07 35.82 16.94
C GLY A 105 8.25 34.33 16.62
N VAL A 106 7.50 33.46 17.30
CA VAL A 106 7.69 32.00 17.18
C VAL A 106 7.00 31.48 15.93
N VAL A 107 7.74 30.79 15.09
CA VAL A 107 7.21 30.20 13.86
C VAL A 107 6.51 28.84 14.15
N PRO A 108 5.35 28.57 13.55
CA PRO A 108 4.73 27.25 13.64
C PRO A 108 5.65 26.16 13.07
N ILE A 109 5.79 25.04 13.77
CA ILE A 109 6.55 23.87 13.31
C ILE A 109 5.63 22.67 13.17
N VAL A 110 5.92 21.75 12.23
CA VAL A 110 5.20 20.49 12.14
C VAL A 110 5.57 19.58 13.32
N SER A 111 4.59 19.17 14.08
CA SER A 111 4.75 18.29 15.25
C SER A 111 4.54 16.81 14.91
N SER A 112 3.65 16.49 13.97
CA SER A 112 3.42 15.10 13.51
C SER A 112 2.61 15.06 12.22
N VAL A 113 2.76 13.94 11.48
CA VAL A 113 1.89 13.55 10.38
C VAL A 113 1.20 12.24 10.75
N SER A 114 -0.10 12.14 10.50
CA SER A 114 -0.91 10.95 10.80
C SER A 114 -2.07 10.83 9.83
N SER A 115 -3.05 9.99 10.11
CA SER A 115 -4.29 9.84 9.34
C SER A 115 -5.48 9.62 10.25
N SER A 116 -6.63 10.18 9.88
CA SER A 116 -7.92 9.85 10.49
C SER A 116 -8.54 8.58 9.87
N SER A 117 -8.01 8.09 8.73
CA SER A 117 -8.41 6.81 8.15
C SER A 117 -7.92 5.64 9.02
N THR A 118 -8.61 4.51 8.98
CA THR A 118 -8.24 3.31 9.75
C THR A 118 -6.96 2.68 9.21
N ASP A 119 -6.27 1.90 10.02
CA ASP A 119 -5.17 1.06 9.54
C ASP A 119 -5.74 -0.07 8.67
N GLY A 120 -4.98 -0.53 7.69
CA GLY A 120 -5.38 -1.59 6.78
C GLY A 120 -5.00 -1.34 5.33
N TYR A 121 -5.60 -2.12 4.43
CA TYR A 121 -5.38 -2.05 2.99
C TYR A 121 -6.32 -1.05 2.33
N TYR A 122 -5.79 -0.39 1.29
CA TYR A 122 -6.53 0.54 0.43
C TYR A 122 -6.20 0.26 -1.03
N ASN A 123 -7.22 0.16 -1.86
CA ASN A 123 -7.10 -0.11 -3.29
C ASN A 123 -7.47 1.10 -4.17
N GLU A 124 -7.44 0.92 -5.49
CA GLU A 124 -7.78 1.96 -6.45
C GLU A 124 -9.20 2.53 -6.20
N GLY A 125 -9.28 3.85 -6.08
CA GLY A 125 -10.52 4.58 -5.82
C GLY A 125 -10.76 4.91 -4.36
N ASP A 126 -10.08 4.27 -3.43
CA ASP A 126 -10.18 4.57 -2.01
C ASP A 126 -9.68 5.96 -1.68
N THR A 127 -10.24 6.54 -0.63
CA THR A 127 -9.88 7.88 -0.17
C THR A 127 -9.38 7.85 1.26
N LEU A 128 -8.19 8.43 1.47
CA LEU A 128 -7.60 8.63 2.79
C LEU A 128 -7.62 10.12 3.16
N VAL A 129 -7.78 10.37 4.46
CA VAL A 129 -7.64 11.70 5.05
C VAL A 129 -6.41 11.72 5.95
N LEU A 130 -5.35 12.34 5.46
CA LEU A 130 -4.10 12.52 6.19
C LEU A 130 -4.18 13.80 7.01
N THR A 131 -3.48 13.85 8.15
CA THR A 131 -3.45 14.99 9.05
C THR A 131 -2.02 15.45 9.30
N VAL A 132 -1.78 16.74 9.18
CA VAL A 132 -0.52 17.39 9.56
C VAL A 132 -0.81 18.27 10.76
N SER A 133 -0.16 17.98 11.89
CA SER A 133 -0.30 18.74 13.14
C SER A 133 0.86 19.73 13.29
N PHE A 134 0.54 20.96 13.68
CA PHE A 134 1.49 22.04 13.96
C PHE A 134 1.59 22.30 15.46
N SER A 135 2.64 22.99 15.88
CA SER A 135 2.83 23.43 17.27
C SER A 135 1.72 24.36 17.77
N GLU A 136 1.08 25.06 16.84
CA GLU A 136 0.05 26.07 17.11
C GLU A 136 -0.95 26.16 15.96
N ALA A 137 -1.99 27.02 16.11
CA ALA A 137 -3.02 27.24 15.11
C ALA A 137 -2.46 28.01 13.90
N VAL A 138 -2.72 27.51 12.69
CA VAL A 138 -2.25 28.12 11.44
C VAL A 138 -3.39 28.47 10.49
N THR A 139 -3.22 29.52 9.73
CA THR A 139 -4.13 29.96 8.66
C THR A 139 -3.56 29.59 7.31
N VAL A 140 -4.36 28.94 6.48
CA VAL A 140 -3.96 28.44 5.17
C VAL A 140 -4.61 29.23 4.05
N THR A 141 -3.81 29.60 3.04
CA THR A 141 -4.32 30.07 1.74
C THR A 141 -3.87 29.13 0.64
N GLY A 142 -4.63 29.06 -0.45
CA GLY A 142 -4.31 28.16 -1.57
C GLY A 142 -4.55 26.68 -1.22
N THR A 143 -3.82 25.81 -1.88
CA THR A 143 -3.90 24.34 -1.72
C THR A 143 -2.52 23.75 -1.51
N PRO A 144 -1.94 23.83 -0.31
CA PRO A 144 -0.73 23.09 0.04
C PRO A 144 -0.88 21.60 -0.28
N GLN A 145 0.24 20.93 -0.53
CA GLN A 145 0.30 19.54 -0.96
C GLN A 145 1.27 18.73 -0.11
N LEU A 146 0.95 17.47 0.12
CA LEU A 146 1.85 16.50 0.75
C LEU A 146 2.14 15.38 -0.25
N THR A 147 3.41 15.20 -0.63
CA THR A 147 3.87 14.15 -1.53
C THR A 147 4.04 12.86 -0.75
N LEU A 148 3.48 11.76 -1.27
CA LEU A 148 3.47 10.44 -0.64
C LEU A 148 4.33 9.47 -1.45
N GLU A 149 5.13 8.63 -0.76
CA GLU A 149 5.87 7.53 -1.36
C GLU A 149 4.89 6.40 -1.71
N THR A 150 4.56 6.27 -2.98
CA THR A 150 3.60 5.28 -3.50
C THR A 150 4.16 4.43 -4.62
N GLY A 151 5.47 4.24 -4.67
CA GLY A 151 6.19 3.34 -5.58
C GLY A 151 6.82 4.06 -6.76
N ALA A 152 6.62 3.58 -8.00
CA ALA A 152 7.32 4.14 -9.18
C ALA A 152 6.98 5.60 -9.48
N THR A 153 5.85 6.08 -9.02
CA THR A 153 5.39 7.46 -9.16
C THR A 153 4.72 7.87 -7.86
N ASP A 154 5.23 8.94 -7.26
CA ASP A 154 4.71 9.49 -6.02
C ASP A 154 3.32 10.11 -6.22
N ALA A 155 2.44 9.84 -5.27
CA ALA A 155 1.12 10.46 -5.22
C ALA A 155 1.14 11.76 -4.44
N VAL A 156 0.12 12.60 -4.63
CA VAL A 156 -0.02 13.88 -3.94
C VAL A 156 -1.36 13.93 -3.20
N ALA A 157 -1.29 14.19 -1.90
CA ALA A 157 -2.46 14.54 -1.09
C ALA A 157 -2.64 16.06 -1.09
N ASN A 158 -3.87 16.51 -1.36
CA ASN A 158 -4.18 17.94 -1.42
C ASN A 158 -4.86 18.42 -0.13
N TYR A 159 -4.48 19.60 0.33
CA TYR A 159 -5.13 20.26 1.46
C TYR A 159 -6.65 20.41 1.24
N THR A 160 -7.44 20.15 2.27
CA THR A 160 -8.89 20.23 2.22
C THR A 160 -9.52 21.10 3.31
N SER A 161 -8.96 21.06 4.52
CA SER A 161 -9.56 21.78 5.66
C SER A 161 -8.61 21.90 6.86
N GLY A 162 -9.03 22.65 7.89
CA GLY A 162 -8.27 22.82 9.13
C GLY A 162 -7.63 24.20 9.29
N SER A 163 -7.83 25.16 8.37
CA SER A 163 -7.39 26.55 8.54
C SER A 163 -7.95 27.13 9.85
N THR A 164 -7.13 27.90 10.55
CA THR A 164 -7.35 28.44 11.92
C THR A 164 -7.32 27.38 13.03
N SER A 165 -6.72 26.23 12.75
CA SER A 165 -6.51 25.14 13.69
C SER A 165 -5.04 24.70 13.64
N SER A 166 -4.59 23.98 14.67
CA SER A 166 -3.26 23.36 14.69
C SER A 166 -3.22 22.06 13.89
N VAL A 167 -4.33 21.57 13.32
CA VAL A 167 -4.37 20.33 12.52
C VAL A 167 -4.96 20.61 11.15
N LEU A 168 -4.17 20.35 10.11
CA LEU A 168 -4.59 20.48 8.72
C LEU A 168 -4.91 19.09 8.15
N ALA A 169 -5.98 19.00 7.35
CA ALA A 169 -6.40 17.78 6.68
C ALA A 169 -6.05 17.82 5.19
N PHE A 170 -5.52 16.69 4.71
CA PHE A 170 -5.14 16.47 3.30
C PHE A 170 -5.87 15.24 2.78
N ARG A 171 -6.40 15.31 1.58
CA ARG A 171 -7.10 14.21 0.92
C ARG A 171 -6.19 13.55 -0.11
N TYR A 172 -6.00 12.25 0.01
CA TYR A 172 -5.37 11.38 -0.98
C TYR A 172 -6.42 10.41 -1.53
N VAL A 173 -6.40 10.20 -2.84
CA VAL A 173 -7.20 9.18 -3.54
C VAL A 173 -6.23 8.21 -4.19
N VAL A 174 -6.35 6.93 -3.86
CA VAL A 174 -5.52 5.89 -4.46
C VAL A 174 -5.83 5.77 -5.95
N THR A 175 -4.80 5.79 -6.77
CA THR A 175 -4.91 5.63 -8.22
C THR A 175 -4.14 4.40 -8.69
N SER A 176 -4.48 3.91 -9.88
CA SER A 176 -3.81 2.76 -10.48
C SER A 176 -2.28 2.96 -10.52
N GLY A 177 -1.55 1.94 -10.09
CA GLY A 177 -0.09 1.97 -9.99
C GLY A 177 0.47 2.48 -8.65
N ASN A 178 -0.38 3.00 -7.74
CA ASN A 178 0.06 3.34 -6.39
C ASN A 178 0.20 2.07 -5.53
N ASN A 179 1.37 1.88 -4.94
CA ASN A 179 1.66 0.76 -4.05
C ASN A 179 2.60 1.20 -2.93
N SER A 180 2.30 0.84 -1.69
CA SER A 180 3.15 1.06 -0.52
C SER A 180 2.82 0.02 0.55
N SER A 181 3.82 -0.71 1.03
CA SER A 181 3.63 -1.69 2.11
C SER A 181 3.43 -1.04 3.49
N ASP A 182 3.77 0.24 3.59
CA ASP A 182 3.58 1.08 4.78
C ASP A 182 3.64 2.54 4.31
N LEU A 183 2.47 3.18 4.16
CA LEU A 183 2.38 4.50 3.55
C LEU A 183 3.05 5.56 4.39
N ASP A 184 4.03 6.24 3.80
CA ASP A 184 4.63 7.46 4.36
C ASP A 184 4.73 8.53 3.27
N TYR A 185 5.21 9.71 3.62
CA TYR A 185 5.57 10.75 2.65
C TYR A 185 7.01 10.51 2.12
N ASP A 186 7.34 11.09 0.96
CA ASP A 186 8.59 10.82 0.24
C ASP A 186 9.85 11.30 0.98
N SER A 187 9.77 12.43 1.68
CA SER A 187 10.92 13.07 2.32
C SER A 187 10.53 14.08 3.41
N THR A 188 11.52 14.59 4.14
CA THR A 188 11.32 15.68 5.11
C THR A 188 10.82 16.99 4.47
N ASN A 189 10.87 17.12 3.16
CA ASN A 189 10.40 18.27 2.38
C ASN A 189 9.10 18.01 1.61
N ALA A 190 8.41 16.90 1.92
CA ALA A 190 7.20 16.48 1.22
C ALA A 190 6.04 17.47 1.31
N LEU A 191 5.96 18.26 2.38
CA LEU A 191 4.93 19.29 2.54
C LEU A 191 5.33 20.58 1.79
N ALA A 192 4.57 20.92 0.76
CA ALA A 192 4.81 22.07 -0.10
C ALA A 192 3.63 23.04 -0.12
N LEU A 193 3.91 24.33 -0.19
CA LEU A 193 2.87 25.38 -0.21
C LEU A 193 2.05 25.40 -1.51
N ASN A 194 2.62 24.93 -2.61
CA ASN A 194 1.97 24.96 -3.93
C ASN A 194 1.34 26.33 -4.26
N SER A 195 2.14 27.39 -4.13
CA SER A 195 1.75 28.81 -4.28
C SER A 195 0.75 29.34 -3.23
N GLY A 196 0.47 28.59 -2.17
CA GLY A 196 -0.31 29.01 -1.02
C GLY A 196 0.57 29.56 0.11
N THR A 197 -0.03 29.73 1.30
CA THR A 197 0.66 30.10 2.53
C THR A 197 0.15 29.26 3.70
N ILE A 198 1.02 29.05 4.69
CA ILE A 198 0.66 28.52 6.01
C ILE A 198 1.32 29.45 7.02
N LEU A 199 0.51 30.25 7.72
CA LEU A 199 0.95 31.29 8.65
C LEU A 199 0.22 31.12 9.99
N ASP A 200 0.83 31.55 11.08
CA ASP A 200 0.15 31.72 12.38
C ASP A 200 -0.76 32.95 12.43
N GLY A 201 -1.23 33.31 13.64
CA GLY A 201 -2.06 34.47 13.87
C GLY A 201 -1.31 35.81 13.79
N ALA A 202 0.00 35.80 13.98
CA ALA A 202 0.89 36.98 13.89
C ALA A 202 1.42 37.19 12.47
N GLY A 203 1.30 36.22 11.58
CA GLY A 203 1.77 36.26 10.20
C GLY A 203 3.12 35.55 9.99
N ASN A 204 3.67 34.84 11.00
CA ASN A 204 4.89 34.09 10.84
C ASN A 204 4.67 32.87 9.94
N SER A 205 5.57 32.66 8.99
CA SER A 205 5.52 31.53 8.08
C SER A 205 5.92 30.23 8.78
N ALA A 206 5.08 29.17 8.63
CA ALA A 206 5.35 27.88 9.20
C ALA A 206 6.64 27.25 8.63
N ASN A 207 7.42 26.61 9.49
CA ASN A 207 8.48 25.68 9.08
C ASN A 207 7.83 24.36 8.69
N LEU A 208 7.94 23.99 7.41
CA LEU A 208 7.26 22.82 6.82
C LEU A 208 8.10 21.53 6.90
N THR A 209 9.26 21.57 7.57
CA THR A 209 10.12 20.40 7.68
C THR A 209 9.43 19.30 8.49
N LEU A 210 9.25 18.13 7.86
CA LEU A 210 8.67 16.96 8.46
C LEU A 210 9.73 16.12 9.21
N ALA A 211 9.29 15.21 10.08
CA ALA A 211 10.16 14.15 10.58
C ALA A 211 10.70 13.30 9.40
N ALA A 212 11.84 12.63 9.56
CA ALA A 212 12.27 11.69 8.53
C ALA A 212 11.24 10.56 8.37
N PRO A 213 10.97 10.05 7.15
CA PRO A 213 10.11 8.90 6.95
C PRO A 213 10.48 7.74 7.89
N ALA A 214 9.48 7.03 8.41
CA ALA A 214 9.58 5.96 9.41
C ALA A 214 10.15 6.38 10.79
N ALA A 215 10.54 7.65 10.99
CA ALA A 215 10.92 8.17 12.31
C ALA A 215 9.67 8.47 13.15
N ALA A 216 9.86 8.60 14.46
CA ALA A 216 8.78 9.03 15.37
C ALA A 216 8.09 10.30 14.83
N ASN A 217 6.76 10.33 14.87
CA ASN A 217 5.89 11.38 14.34
C ASN A 217 5.74 11.43 12.81
N SER A 218 6.38 10.52 12.03
CA SER A 218 6.04 10.34 10.62
C SER A 218 4.69 9.64 10.44
N LEU A 219 4.14 9.66 9.22
CA LEU A 219 2.90 8.97 8.90
C LEU A 219 3.04 7.45 9.10
N GLY A 220 4.07 6.82 8.54
CA GLY A 220 4.31 5.38 8.66
C GLY A 220 4.60 4.94 10.10
N ALA A 221 5.24 5.79 10.93
CA ALA A 221 5.41 5.47 12.35
C ALA A 221 4.10 5.57 13.17
N ASN A 222 3.14 6.38 12.72
CA ASN A 222 1.88 6.64 13.42
C ASN A 222 0.72 5.78 12.92
N LYS A 223 0.82 5.19 11.72
CA LYS A 223 -0.25 4.46 11.03
C LYS A 223 0.32 3.24 10.31
N ALA A 224 -0.44 2.17 10.25
CA ALA A 224 -0.16 0.98 9.44
C ALA A 224 -1.12 0.95 8.23
N ILE A 225 -0.83 1.74 7.22
CA ILE A 225 -1.63 1.89 6.00
C ILE A 225 -0.89 1.25 4.85
N ILE A 226 -1.54 0.30 4.18
CA ILE A 226 -0.99 -0.39 3.00
C ILE A 226 -1.76 0.08 1.77
N ILE A 227 -1.05 0.55 0.77
CA ILE A 227 -1.63 0.90 -0.53
C ILE A 227 -1.30 -0.22 -1.50
N ASP A 228 -2.33 -0.82 -2.09
CA ASP A 228 -2.17 -1.87 -3.08
C ASP A 228 -3.23 -1.72 -4.18
N SER A 229 -2.81 -1.23 -5.32
CA SER A 229 -3.63 -1.12 -6.51
C SER A 229 -3.29 -2.19 -7.56
N ALA A 230 -2.45 -3.17 -7.21
CA ALA A 230 -2.06 -4.23 -8.11
C ALA A 230 -3.18 -5.27 -8.23
N THR A 231 -3.48 -5.69 -9.45
CA THR A 231 -4.45 -6.76 -9.72
C THR A 231 -3.71 -8.10 -9.76
N PRO A 232 -4.08 -9.10 -8.94
CA PRO A 232 -3.49 -10.43 -9.04
C PRO A 232 -3.65 -11.03 -10.43
N THR A 233 -2.58 -11.60 -10.96
CA THR A 233 -2.56 -12.24 -12.29
C THR A 233 -2.15 -13.70 -12.21
N ILE A 234 -2.65 -14.53 -13.14
CA ILE A 234 -2.28 -15.95 -13.20
C ILE A 234 -0.88 -16.08 -13.82
N SER A 235 0.03 -16.67 -13.07
CA SER A 235 1.42 -16.89 -13.49
C SER A 235 1.62 -18.24 -14.18
N ALA A 236 0.89 -19.30 -13.78
CA ALA A 236 0.93 -20.64 -14.41
C ALA A 236 -0.23 -21.52 -13.95
N VAL A 237 -0.57 -22.50 -14.78
CA VAL A 237 -1.41 -23.64 -14.42
C VAL A 237 -0.59 -24.93 -14.53
N THR A 238 -0.60 -25.75 -13.48
CA THR A 238 0.11 -27.03 -13.45
C THR A 238 -0.64 -28.08 -12.62
N SER A 239 -0.01 -29.17 -12.25
CA SER A 239 -0.63 -30.23 -11.45
C SER A 239 0.38 -30.83 -10.47
N THR A 240 -0.08 -31.21 -9.28
CA THR A 240 0.70 -32.03 -8.35
C THR A 240 0.56 -33.53 -8.63
N THR A 241 -0.43 -33.94 -9.44
CA THR A 241 -0.56 -35.32 -9.90
C THR A 241 0.65 -35.66 -10.80
N ALA A 242 1.19 -36.86 -10.67
CA ALA A 242 2.31 -37.33 -11.48
C ALA A 242 1.92 -37.40 -12.96
N ASP A 243 2.91 -37.35 -13.87
CA ASP A 243 2.67 -37.63 -15.28
C ASP A 243 2.28 -39.12 -15.47
N GLY A 244 1.34 -39.38 -16.35
CA GLY A 244 0.86 -40.75 -16.58
C GLY A 244 -0.54 -40.81 -17.17
N SER A 245 -1.09 -42.04 -17.26
CA SER A 245 -2.43 -42.32 -17.76
C SER A 245 -3.37 -42.58 -16.59
N TYR A 246 -4.56 -42.01 -16.65
CA TYR A 246 -5.59 -42.04 -15.61
C TYR A 246 -6.94 -42.45 -16.19
N ASN A 247 -7.73 -43.18 -15.44
CA ASN A 247 -9.04 -43.67 -15.85
C ASN A 247 -10.21 -43.11 -15.01
N ALA A 248 -11.41 -43.53 -15.33
CA ALA A 248 -12.63 -43.11 -14.61
C ALA A 248 -12.54 -43.44 -13.10
N GLY A 249 -12.82 -42.43 -12.25
CA GLY A 249 -12.75 -42.51 -10.79
C GLY A 249 -11.44 -42.02 -10.20
N ASP A 250 -10.38 -41.86 -11.01
CA ASP A 250 -9.14 -41.24 -10.54
C ASP A 250 -9.34 -39.72 -10.33
N ILE A 251 -8.49 -39.13 -9.46
CA ILE A 251 -8.55 -37.71 -9.14
C ILE A 251 -7.25 -37.03 -9.62
N ILE A 252 -7.41 -35.97 -10.41
CA ILE A 252 -6.32 -35.08 -10.84
C ILE A 252 -6.39 -33.81 -9.98
N ILE A 253 -5.24 -33.46 -9.38
CA ILE A 253 -5.10 -32.23 -8.59
C ILE A 253 -4.41 -31.17 -9.45
N ILE A 254 -5.12 -30.13 -9.83
CA ILE A 254 -4.64 -29.02 -10.65
C ILE A 254 -4.34 -27.84 -9.76
N THR A 255 -3.26 -27.14 -10.02
CA THR A 255 -2.88 -25.91 -9.28
C THR A 255 -2.80 -24.72 -10.22
N ILE A 256 -3.35 -23.59 -9.78
CA ILE A 256 -3.28 -22.30 -10.46
C ILE A 256 -2.47 -21.36 -9.58
N ASN A 257 -1.33 -20.87 -10.11
CA ASN A 257 -0.44 -19.96 -9.41
C ASN A 257 -0.74 -18.52 -9.79
N PHE A 258 -0.84 -17.66 -8.79
CA PHE A 258 -1.04 -16.22 -8.95
C PHE A 258 0.26 -15.43 -8.68
N SER A 259 0.29 -14.17 -9.09
CA SER A 259 1.40 -13.25 -8.84
C SER A 259 1.58 -12.91 -7.36
N GLU A 260 0.51 -13.06 -6.58
CA GLU A 260 0.42 -12.70 -5.16
C GLU A 260 -0.65 -13.54 -4.44
N PRO A 261 -0.74 -13.47 -3.09
CA PRO A 261 -1.75 -14.21 -2.33
C PRO A 261 -3.17 -13.75 -2.68
N VAL A 262 -4.08 -14.73 -2.88
CA VAL A 262 -5.48 -14.45 -3.21
C VAL A 262 -6.45 -15.15 -2.25
N TYR A 263 -7.54 -14.49 -1.94
CA TYR A 263 -8.60 -14.96 -1.07
C TYR A 263 -9.82 -15.37 -1.90
N VAL A 264 -10.33 -16.56 -1.65
CA VAL A 264 -11.41 -17.16 -2.43
C VAL A 264 -12.69 -17.22 -1.60
N SER A 265 -13.80 -16.76 -2.18
CA SER A 265 -15.15 -17.07 -1.70
C SER A 265 -15.88 -17.94 -2.71
N GLY A 266 -16.81 -18.77 -2.25
CA GLY A 266 -17.56 -19.69 -3.11
C GLY A 266 -16.70 -20.83 -3.66
N THR A 267 -17.09 -21.36 -4.82
CA THR A 267 -16.45 -22.51 -5.47
C THR A 267 -16.14 -22.20 -6.94
N PRO A 268 -15.08 -21.43 -7.22
CA PRO A 268 -14.59 -21.23 -8.58
C PRO A 268 -14.33 -22.57 -9.28
N GLN A 269 -14.44 -22.59 -10.60
CA GLN A 269 -14.35 -23.79 -11.41
C GLN A 269 -13.42 -23.58 -12.61
N LEU A 270 -12.64 -24.59 -12.95
CA LEU A 270 -11.81 -24.63 -14.15
C LEU A 270 -12.40 -25.64 -15.14
N THR A 271 -12.82 -25.18 -16.31
CA THR A 271 -13.33 -26.03 -17.39
C THR A 271 -12.16 -26.69 -18.12
N LEU A 272 -12.19 -28.01 -18.22
CA LEU A 272 -11.15 -28.83 -18.84
C LEU A 272 -11.53 -29.28 -20.26
N GLU A 273 -10.51 -29.57 -21.08
CA GLU A 273 -10.69 -30.16 -22.42
C GLU A 273 -10.53 -31.67 -22.33
N THR A 274 -11.67 -32.39 -22.36
CA THR A 274 -11.71 -33.86 -22.24
C THR A 274 -12.35 -34.56 -23.44
N GLY A 275 -12.58 -33.82 -24.53
CA GLY A 275 -13.10 -34.36 -25.78
C GLY A 275 -14.57 -34.85 -25.75
N ASP A 276 -15.24 -34.69 -24.64
CA ASP A 276 -16.66 -35.03 -24.51
C ASP A 276 -17.58 -33.82 -24.79
N THR A 277 -18.86 -34.10 -25.05
CA THR A 277 -19.90 -33.09 -25.28
C THR A 277 -20.30 -32.32 -24.01
N SER A 278 -19.98 -32.83 -22.82
CA SER A 278 -20.11 -32.14 -21.53
C SER A 278 -18.73 -31.78 -21.02
N ALA A 279 -18.41 -30.47 -20.98
CA ALA A 279 -17.13 -30.02 -20.49
C ALA A 279 -16.88 -30.50 -19.06
N ALA A 280 -15.78 -31.22 -18.84
CA ALA A 280 -15.33 -31.61 -17.50
C ALA A 280 -14.93 -30.37 -16.68
N VAL A 281 -15.14 -30.41 -15.39
CA VAL A 281 -14.87 -29.27 -14.49
C VAL A 281 -14.04 -29.73 -13.31
N ALA A 282 -12.94 -29.03 -13.07
CA ALA A 282 -12.21 -29.09 -11.80
C ALA A 282 -12.74 -28.04 -10.83
N GLU A 283 -13.12 -28.47 -9.63
CA GLU A 283 -13.68 -27.60 -8.61
C GLU A 283 -12.60 -27.11 -7.64
N TYR A 284 -12.69 -25.84 -7.23
CA TYR A 284 -11.82 -25.29 -6.20
C TYR A 284 -11.91 -26.11 -4.91
N SER A 285 -10.77 -26.44 -4.33
CA SER A 285 -10.68 -27.25 -3.11
C SER A 285 -9.95 -26.57 -1.95
N SER A 286 -8.88 -25.79 -2.24
CA SER A 286 -8.07 -25.14 -1.18
C SER A 286 -7.09 -24.11 -1.73
N GLY A 287 -6.39 -23.38 -0.81
CA GLY A 287 -5.33 -22.43 -1.14
C GLY A 287 -5.72 -20.96 -0.96
N SER A 288 -6.91 -20.66 -0.39
CA SER A 288 -7.28 -19.28 -0.06
C SER A 288 -6.29 -18.67 0.95
N GLY A 289 -5.78 -17.48 0.65
CA GLY A 289 -4.73 -16.79 1.41
C GLY A 289 -3.31 -17.10 0.93
N ASP A 290 -3.14 -17.97 -0.07
CA ASP A 290 -1.87 -18.32 -0.67
C ASP A 290 -1.76 -17.84 -2.13
N THR A 291 -0.56 -17.89 -2.71
CA THR A 291 -0.33 -17.62 -4.14
C THR A 291 -0.75 -18.79 -5.04
N THR A 292 -1.16 -19.93 -4.47
CA THR A 292 -1.51 -21.14 -5.23
C THR A 292 -2.88 -21.63 -4.82
N LEU A 293 -3.81 -21.67 -5.77
CA LEU A 293 -5.12 -22.28 -5.60
C LEU A 293 -5.11 -23.72 -6.14
N THR A 294 -5.76 -24.63 -5.42
CA THR A 294 -5.87 -26.04 -5.75
C THR A 294 -7.28 -26.37 -6.21
N PHE A 295 -7.37 -27.11 -7.31
CA PHE A 295 -8.61 -27.59 -7.91
C PHE A 295 -8.57 -29.11 -8.00
N SER A 296 -9.70 -29.77 -7.78
CA SER A 296 -9.85 -31.22 -7.85
C SER A 296 -10.76 -31.59 -9.02
N TYR A 297 -10.27 -32.45 -9.89
CA TYR A 297 -11.03 -33.02 -10.98
C TYR A 297 -11.16 -34.53 -10.78
N MET A 298 -12.38 -35.04 -10.65
CA MET A 298 -12.68 -36.47 -10.65
C MET A 298 -13.06 -36.89 -12.06
N ILE A 299 -12.31 -37.82 -12.63
CA ILE A 299 -12.50 -38.29 -14.00
C ILE A 299 -13.81 -39.05 -14.10
N ALA A 300 -14.70 -38.58 -14.97
CA ALA A 300 -15.96 -39.27 -15.28
C ALA A 300 -15.78 -40.28 -16.43
N SER A 301 -16.67 -41.25 -16.49
CA SER A 301 -16.73 -42.18 -17.64
C SER A 301 -17.11 -41.45 -18.93
N GLY A 302 -16.30 -41.55 -19.95
CA GLY A 302 -16.45 -40.82 -21.22
C GLY A 302 -15.43 -39.74 -21.43
N ASP A 303 -14.82 -39.24 -20.34
CA ASP A 303 -13.71 -38.26 -20.44
C ASP A 303 -12.50 -38.89 -21.10
N ASN A 304 -11.94 -38.24 -22.11
CA ASN A 304 -10.71 -38.68 -22.78
C ASN A 304 -9.88 -37.48 -23.20
N SER A 305 -8.56 -37.55 -22.98
CA SER A 305 -7.61 -36.53 -23.41
C SER A 305 -6.22 -37.17 -23.56
N ASN A 306 -5.58 -36.95 -24.69
CA ASN A 306 -4.21 -37.41 -24.90
C ASN A 306 -3.19 -36.56 -24.14
N ASP A 307 -3.59 -35.37 -23.72
CA ASP A 307 -2.78 -34.44 -22.93
C ASP A 307 -3.72 -33.40 -22.31
N LEU A 308 -4.04 -33.59 -21.02
CA LEU A 308 -5.08 -32.82 -20.34
C LEU A 308 -4.75 -31.33 -20.31
N GLY A 309 -5.62 -30.53 -20.90
CA GLY A 309 -5.59 -29.06 -20.86
C GLY A 309 -6.90 -28.48 -20.32
N TYR A 310 -6.97 -27.18 -20.30
CA TYR A 310 -8.22 -26.44 -20.05
C TYR A 310 -8.78 -25.92 -21.37
N ALA A 311 -10.10 -25.62 -21.39
CA ALA A 311 -10.84 -25.41 -22.64
C ALA A 311 -10.48 -24.10 -23.38
N SER A 312 -10.07 -23.04 -22.66
CA SER A 312 -9.74 -21.73 -23.24
C SER A 312 -9.03 -20.81 -22.24
N THR A 313 -8.61 -19.64 -22.67
CA THR A 313 -8.06 -18.58 -21.79
C THR A 313 -9.07 -18.06 -20.76
N SER A 314 -10.36 -18.29 -20.96
CA SER A 314 -11.46 -17.92 -20.04
C SER A 314 -12.06 -19.13 -19.31
N ALA A 315 -11.33 -20.25 -19.23
CA ALA A 315 -11.81 -21.49 -18.62
C ALA A 315 -11.97 -21.41 -17.10
N LEU A 316 -11.26 -20.50 -16.41
CA LEU A 316 -11.44 -20.26 -14.98
C LEU A 316 -12.63 -19.33 -14.76
N ALA A 317 -13.68 -19.84 -14.12
CA ALA A 317 -14.90 -19.10 -13.81
C ALA A 317 -15.13 -19.00 -12.30
N LEU A 318 -15.62 -17.86 -11.84
CA LEU A 318 -15.90 -17.59 -10.42
C LEU A 318 -17.08 -18.40 -9.87
N ASN A 319 -18.01 -18.83 -10.72
CA ASN A 319 -19.21 -19.59 -10.31
C ASN A 319 -19.95 -18.96 -9.13
N SER A 320 -20.24 -17.66 -9.23
CA SER A 320 -20.83 -16.79 -8.19
C SER A 320 -19.94 -16.54 -6.95
N GLY A 321 -18.68 -16.98 -6.97
CA GLY A 321 -17.69 -16.67 -5.95
C GLY A 321 -16.85 -15.43 -6.29
N THR A 322 -15.76 -15.23 -5.54
CA THR A 322 -14.74 -14.19 -5.79
C THR A 322 -13.34 -14.77 -5.65
N ILE A 323 -12.38 -14.16 -6.34
CA ILE A 323 -10.94 -14.34 -6.13
C ILE A 323 -10.37 -12.93 -6.07
N LEU A 324 -9.93 -12.48 -4.88
CA LEU A 324 -9.45 -11.13 -4.58
C LEU A 324 -8.11 -11.22 -3.85
N ASP A 325 -7.29 -10.18 -3.89
CA ASP A 325 -6.14 -10.06 -2.98
C ASP A 325 -6.52 -9.55 -1.58
N GLY A 326 -5.52 -9.18 -0.76
CA GLY A 326 -5.72 -8.63 0.57
C GLY A 326 -6.29 -7.20 0.60
N ALA A 327 -6.14 -6.45 -0.49
CA ALA A 327 -6.69 -5.11 -0.70
C ALA A 327 -8.06 -5.13 -1.41
N GLU A 328 -8.64 -6.33 -1.63
CA GLU A 328 -9.90 -6.54 -2.34
C GLU A 328 -9.83 -6.24 -3.86
N ASN A 329 -8.63 -6.16 -4.47
CA ASN A 329 -8.52 -6.07 -5.92
C ASN A 329 -8.94 -7.40 -6.56
N PRO A 330 -9.85 -7.40 -7.55
CA PRO A 330 -10.28 -8.63 -8.21
C PRO A 330 -9.17 -9.18 -9.12
N ALA A 331 -8.93 -10.50 -9.03
CA ALA A 331 -7.93 -11.17 -9.84
C ALA A 331 -8.30 -11.17 -11.33
N ASN A 332 -7.31 -10.97 -12.19
CA ASN A 332 -7.43 -11.22 -13.63
C ASN A 332 -7.36 -12.73 -13.87
N LEU A 333 -8.47 -13.32 -14.28
CA LEU A 333 -8.64 -14.76 -14.46
C LEU A 333 -8.19 -15.26 -15.84
N THR A 334 -7.57 -14.42 -16.66
CA THR A 334 -7.10 -14.80 -18.00
C THR A 334 -5.97 -15.81 -17.90
N LEU A 335 -6.19 -17.02 -18.38
CA LEU A 335 -5.21 -18.09 -18.47
C LEU A 335 -4.29 -17.90 -19.70
N ALA A 336 -3.15 -18.57 -19.72
CA ALA A 336 -2.36 -18.71 -20.94
C ALA A 336 -3.17 -19.44 -22.02
N GLU A 337 -2.84 -19.25 -23.29
CA GLU A 337 -3.45 -20.02 -24.38
C GLU A 337 -3.22 -21.53 -24.15
N PRO A 338 -4.23 -22.39 -24.33
CA PRO A 338 -4.03 -23.85 -24.28
C PRO A 338 -2.86 -24.29 -25.17
N GLY A 339 -1.96 -25.08 -24.61
CA GLY A 339 -0.74 -25.51 -25.32
C GLY A 339 0.41 -24.49 -25.35
N ALA A 340 0.23 -23.29 -24.79
CA ALA A 340 1.32 -22.32 -24.63
C ALA A 340 2.13 -22.52 -23.33
N ILE A 341 3.30 -21.94 -23.26
CA ILE A 341 4.13 -21.92 -22.03
C ILE A 341 3.26 -21.41 -20.86
N LYS A 342 3.34 -22.07 -19.69
CA LYS A 342 2.54 -21.84 -18.47
C LYS A 342 1.13 -22.43 -18.51
N SER A 343 0.71 -23.10 -19.59
CA SER A 343 -0.53 -23.88 -19.61
C SER A 343 -0.36 -25.26 -18.94
N LEU A 344 -1.45 -25.91 -18.57
CA LEU A 344 -1.45 -27.22 -17.93
C LEU A 344 -0.78 -28.27 -18.80
N SER A 345 -1.17 -28.39 -20.08
CA SER A 345 -0.67 -29.40 -21.00
C SER A 345 0.83 -29.25 -21.37
N ILE A 346 1.41 -28.04 -21.24
CA ILE A 346 2.86 -27.89 -21.40
C ILE A 346 3.61 -28.16 -20.10
N SER A 347 2.95 -27.95 -18.96
CA SER A 347 3.54 -28.13 -17.63
C SER A 347 3.53 -29.58 -17.16
N LYS A 348 2.60 -30.42 -17.71
CA LYS A 348 2.31 -31.80 -17.30
C LYS A 348 1.91 -32.65 -18.48
N SER A 349 2.19 -33.95 -18.42
CA SER A 349 1.76 -34.94 -19.39
C SER A 349 0.74 -35.87 -18.72
N LEU A 350 -0.52 -35.50 -18.75
CA LEU A 350 -1.62 -36.21 -18.11
C LEU A 350 -2.55 -36.77 -19.19
N ILE A 351 -2.59 -38.08 -19.35
CA ILE A 351 -3.45 -38.76 -20.31
C ILE A 351 -4.72 -39.23 -19.58
N ILE A 352 -5.87 -38.82 -20.07
CA ILE A 352 -7.14 -39.27 -19.57
C ILE A 352 -7.70 -40.30 -20.56
N ASP A 353 -7.89 -41.54 -20.11
CA ASP A 353 -8.38 -42.62 -20.95
C ASP A 353 -9.38 -43.46 -20.17
N THR A 354 -10.63 -43.33 -20.54
CA THR A 354 -11.76 -44.11 -19.92
C THR A 354 -12.29 -45.18 -20.88
N THR A 355 -11.62 -45.36 -22.01
CA THR A 355 -12.00 -46.37 -23.02
C THR A 355 -11.36 -47.72 -22.68
N ASN A 356 -12.16 -48.75 -22.68
CA ASN A 356 -11.62 -50.11 -22.51
C ASN A 356 -10.96 -50.61 -23.81
N PRO A 357 -9.80 -51.29 -23.74
CA PRO A 357 -9.22 -51.91 -24.91
C PRO A 357 -10.14 -53.00 -25.49
N ILE A 358 -10.18 -53.11 -26.79
CA ILE A 358 -10.98 -54.11 -27.50
C ILE A 358 -10.07 -55.09 -28.25
N VAL A 359 -10.43 -56.34 -28.21
CA VAL A 359 -9.87 -57.38 -29.08
C VAL A 359 -10.59 -57.35 -30.42
N SER A 360 -9.90 -57.00 -31.48
CA SER A 360 -10.47 -56.85 -32.82
C SER A 360 -10.44 -58.15 -33.62
N SER A 361 -9.49 -59.00 -33.36
CA SER A 361 -9.45 -60.34 -34.00
C SER A 361 -8.56 -61.34 -33.22
N VAL A 362 -8.93 -62.57 -33.27
CA VAL A 362 -8.07 -63.70 -32.89
C VAL A 362 -8.12 -64.68 -34.06
N THR A 363 -7.00 -65.05 -34.61
CA THR A 363 -6.88 -65.98 -35.72
C THR A 363 -5.85 -67.03 -35.44
N GLU A 364 -6.12 -68.29 -35.78
CA GLU A 364 -5.12 -69.33 -35.83
C GLU A 364 -4.48 -69.38 -37.23
N GLY A 365 -3.17 -69.69 -37.30
CA GLY A 365 -2.47 -69.71 -38.55
C GLY A 365 -1.53 -70.90 -38.66
N SER A 366 -1.20 -71.34 -39.91
CA SER A 366 -0.20 -72.36 -40.14
C SER A 366 1.20 -71.83 -39.84
N ALA A 367 2.08 -72.66 -39.24
CA ALA A 367 3.48 -72.32 -38.95
C ALA A 367 4.30 -71.87 -40.16
N ILE A 368 3.76 -71.97 -41.38
CA ILE A 368 4.37 -71.61 -42.64
C ILE A 368 3.74 -70.36 -43.29
N SER A 369 2.62 -69.87 -42.75
CA SER A 369 1.91 -68.70 -43.31
C SER A 369 2.17 -67.45 -42.49
N THR A 370 2.81 -66.44 -43.09
CA THR A 370 3.02 -65.11 -42.54
C THR A 370 1.81 -64.16 -42.71
N SER A 371 0.66 -64.69 -43.19
CA SER A 371 -0.51 -63.92 -43.55
C SER A 371 -1.75 -64.37 -42.82
N GLY A 372 -1.81 -64.37 -41.52
CA GLY A 372 -3.00 -64.39 -40.66
C GLY A 372 -4.33 -65.01 -41.20
N ASN A 373 -4.26 -66.09 -41.94
CA ASN A 373 -5.47 -66.79 -42.39
C ASN A 373 -5.85 -67.81 -41.35
N ASP A 374 -7.11 -67.76 -40.93
CA ASP A 374 -7.77 -68.74 -40.09
C ASP A 374 -7.73 -70.11 -40.79
N VAL A 375 -7.24 -71.16 -40.09
CA VAL A 375 -7.19 -72.57 -40.63
C VAL A 375 -7.88 -73.48 -39.65
N ASP A 376 -8.90 -74.23 -40.18
CA ASP A 376 -9.70 -75.12 -39.39
C ASP A 376 -8.96 -76.40 -38.87
N TYR A 377 -7.80 -76.71 -39.45
CA TYR A 377 -6.99 -77.86 -39.06
C TYR A 377 -5.46 -77.58 -39.18
N GLN A 378 -4.72 -77.94 -38.16
CA GLN A 378 -3.24 -77.98 -38.19
C GLN A 378 -2.76 -79.44 -38.08
N ASN A 379 -1.83 -79.85 -38.93
CA ASN A 379 -1.31 -81.22 -38.96
C ASN A 379 0.04 -81.39 -38.22
N PHE A 380 0.45 -80.40 -37.43
CA PHE A 380 1.62 -80.48 -36.58
C PHE A 380 1.20 -80.67 -35.14
N ALA A 381 1.70 -81.67 -34.50
CA ALA A 381 1.30 -82.06 -33.15
C ALA A 381 1.91 -81.25 -32.03
N ASP A 382 2.92 -80.38 -32.32
CA ASP A 382 3.77 -79.74 -31.34
C ASP A 382 3.86 -78.22 -31.49
N THR A 383 3.16 -77.64 -32.48
CA THR A 383 3.16 -76.16 -32.69
C THR A 383 1.79 -75.65 -33.13
N LEU A 384 1.22 -74.77 -32.31
CA LEU A 384 0.03 -73.98 -32.66
C LEU A 384 0.46 -72.51 -32.83
N VAL A 385 0.13 -71.93 -33.96
CA VAL A 385 0.38 -70.52 -34.25
C VAL A 385 -0.94 -69.76 -34.10
N ILE A 386 -0.99 -68.82 -33.20
CA ILE A 386 -2.14 -67.98 -32.96
C ILE A 386 -1.68 -66.52 -33.14
N SER A 387 -2.43 -65.75 -33.86
CA SER A 387 -2.28 -64.30 -33.96
C SER A 387 -3.51 -63.55 -33.48
N TRP A 388 -3.31 -62.48 -32.85
CA TRP A 388 -4.41 -61.60 -32.39
C TRP A 388 -4.04 -60.18 -32.64
N SER A 389 -5.05 -59.36 -32.73
CA SER A 389 -4.92 -57.90 -32.74
C SER A 389 -5.94 -57.29 -31.75
N GLY A 390 -5.49 -56.26 -31.09
CA GLY A 390 -6.35 -55.44 -30.24
C GLY A 390 -6.06 -53.98 -30.53
N SER A 391 -6.93 -53.11 -30.14
CA SER A 391 -6.77 -51.65 -30.20
C SER A 391 -7.28 -50.99 -28.94
N ASP A 392 -6.60 -49.94 -28.56
CA ASP A 392 -7.01 -49.00 -27.54
C ASP A 392 -6.67 -47.61 -28.07
N GLY A 393 -7.62 -46.68 -27.92
CA GLY A 393 -7.53 -45.36 -28.52
C GLY A 393 -6.73 -44.34 -27.68
N GLY A 394 -6.48 -44.63 -26.43
CA GLY A 394 -5.88 -43.67 -25.48
C GLY A 394 -4.53 -44.13 -24.92
N SER A 395 -4.53 -44.84 -23.80
CA SER A 395 -3.32 -45.26 -23.09
C SER A 395 -2.56 -46.42 -23.75
N GLY A 396 -3.20 -47.09 -24.70
CA GLY A 396 -2.67 -48.26 -25.39
C GLY A 396 -2.83 -49.57 -24.59
N ILE A 397 -2.44 -50.70 -25.21
CA ILE A 397 -2.51 -52.00 -24.57
C ILE A 397 -1.15 -52.36 -23.99
N SER A 398 -1.05 -52.48 -22.66
CA SER A 398 0.18 -52.83 -21.97
C SER A 398 0.49 -54.33 -21.92
N ILE A 399 -0.51 -55.17 -21.96
CA ILE A 399 -0.39 -56.61 -21.86
C ILE A 399 -1.47 -57.35 -22.66
N TYR A 400 -1.16 -58.48 -23.23
CA TYR A 400 -2.10 -59.43 -23.79
C TYR A 400 -1.98 -60.71 -23.00
N GLU A 401 -3.12 -61.24 -22.56
CA GLU A 401 -3.21 -62.52 -21.89
C GLU A 401 -4.01 -63.50 -22.76
N TYR A 402 -3.62 -64.77 -22.79
CA TYR A 402 -4.30 -65.78 -23.54
C TYR A 402 -4.40 -67.08 -22.75
N ALA A 403 -5.44 -67.84 -23.03
CA ALA A 403 -5.60 -69.16 -22.50
C ALA A 403 -6.07 -70.10 -23.64
N LEU A 404 -5.62 -71.37 -23.57
CA LEU A 404 -6.03 -72.43 -24.48
C LEU A 404 -6.73 -73.48 -23.68
N GLY A 405 -7.84 -74.00 -24.21
CA GLY A 405 -8.59 -75.11 -23.62
C GLY A 405 -8.84 -76.24 -24.60
N THR A 406 -9.04 -77.45 -24.08
CA THR A 406 -9.35 -78.62 -24.85
C THR A 406 -10.81 -78.67 -25.26
N THR A 407 -11.63 -77.81 -24.70
CA THR A 407 -13.08 -77.64 -25.04
C THR A 407 -13.42 -76.16 -25.00
N THR A 408 -14.54 -75.78 -25.69
CA THR A 408 -14.99 -74.37 -25.69
C THR A 408 -15.18 -73.82 -24.27
N GLY A 409 -14.46 -72.75 -23.96
CA GLY A 409 -14.49 -72.08 -22.65
C GLY A 409 -13.57 -72.69 -21.57
N ALA A 410 -12.86 -73.78 -21.86
CA ALA A 410 -11.86 -74.34 -20.94
C ALA A 410 -10.49 -73.63 -21.09
N THR A 411 -9.69 -73.63 -20.02
CA THR A 411 -8.32 -73.09 -19.95
C THR A 411 -7.30 -74.16 -19.53
N ASP A 412 -7.63 -75.46 -19.80
CA ASP A 412 -6.91 -76.63 -19.28
C ASP A 412 -5.67 -77.06 -20.08
N ALA A 413 -5.42 -76.52 -21.26
CA ALA A 413 -4.25 -76.80 -22.05
C ALA A 413 -3.07 -75.83 -21.76
N VAL A 414 -3.37 -74.55 -21.54
CA VAL A 414 -2.42 -73.50 -21.11
C VAL A 414 -3.15 -72.56 -20.13
N ASN A 415 -2.63 -72.38 -18.93
CA ASN A 415 -3.16 -71.45 -17.94
C ASN A 415 -2.63 -70.02 -18.16
N TRP A 416 -3.40 -69.03 -17.77
CA TRP A 416 -3.02 -67.64 -17.73
C TRP A 416 -1.66 -67.37 -17.07
#